data_a34b72f3c2307b7891ae692bb7c3c361
#
_entry.id   a34b72f3c2307b7891ae692bb7c3c361
#
_cell.length_a   1.000
_cell.length_b   1.000
_cell.length_c   1.000
_cell.angle_alpha   90.00
_cell.angle_beta   90.00
_cell.angle_gamma   90.00
#
_symmetry.space_group_name_H-M   'P 1'
#
loop_
_entity.id
_entity.type
_entity.pdbx_description
1 polymer ?
#
loop_
_entity_poly.entity_id
_entity_poly.type
_entity_poly.pdbx_seq_one_letter_code
_entity_poly.pdbx_strand_id
1 'polypeptide(L)'
;MAAPATAQRHAPTAVRRVDTRSATLRAIYIIWYRDVIRYWRDRLRLVASLAQPLLFLIVFGTGLSSALKGAFGGVAGASGSAGINYVQFIYPGIIGMAVLFTSIFSAMSIVWDREFGFLKEVLVAPIDRSAIAIGKTLGGSTQAMVQGLILLVLAPFIGVTLTPLAVLELIPLIFVLAFALTALGVALATGMKSMQGFQAVMNFLMMPIFFLSGALFPLNNLPGWMTVLTRLDPAGYGIDPLRRVILGASGVPAALTERLGMTIGGQILSLLAEVGLVLLFGAVMLLISIRTLRRPA
;
A
#
# COMPACT_ATOMS: atom_id res chain seq x y z
N MET A 1 37.64 -42.08 -57.41
CA MET A 1 36.27 -41.62 -57.53
C MET A 1 35.70 -41.42 -56.12
N ALA A 2 35.69 -40.18 -55.64
CA ALA A 2 35.17 -39.83 -54.32
C ALA A 2 33.71 -39.29 -54.53
N ALA A 3 32.78 -39.87 -53.79
CA ALA A 3 31.35 -39.46 -53.80
C ALA A 3 31.19 -38.13 -53.06
N PRO A 4 30.34 -37.19 -53.56
CA PRO A 4 30.14 -35.92 -52.91
C PRO A 4 29.26 -36.10 -51.66
N ALA A 5 29.68 -35.53 -50.54
CA ALA A 5 28.92 -35.44 -49.30
C ALA A 5 27.67 -34.57 -49.48
N THR A 6 26.52 -35.22 -49.32
CA THR A 6 25.20 -34.57 -49.30
C THR A 6 25.09 -33.65 -48.08
N ALA A 7 25.14 -32.34 -48.28
CA ALA A 7 24.86 -31.34 -47.26
C ALA A 7 23.39 -31.42 -46.85
N GLN A 8 23.13 -31.96 -45.67
CA GLN A 8 21.79 -31.94 -45.03
C GLN A 8 21.45 -30.44 -44.76
N ARG A 9 20.55 -29.89 -45.58
CA ARG A 9 19.89 -28.58 -45.29
C ARG A 9 19.02 -28.76 -44.04
N HIS A 10 19.50 -28.22 -42.93
CA HIS A 10 18.63 -28.05 -41.77
C HIS A 10 17.50 -27.09 -42.13
N ALA A 11 16.27 -27.62 -42.24
CA ALA A 11 15.08 -26.81 -42.36
C ALA A 11 15.00 -25.85 -41.16
N PRO A 12 14.72 -24.53 -41.40
CA PRO A 12 14.55 -23.60 -40.27
C PRO A 12 13.37 -24.08 -39.44
N THR A 13 13.64 -24.43 -38.19
CA THR A 13 12.64 -24.73 -37.16
C THR A 13 11.68 -23.56 -37.10
N ALA A 14 10.43 -23.78 -37.44
CA ALA A 14 9.37 -22.78 -37.40
C ALA A 14 9.31 -22.17 -35.98
N VAL A 15 9.79 -20.95 -35.85
CA VAL A 15 9.69 -20.20 -34.59
C VAL A 15 8.20 -20.03 -34.31
N ARG A 16 7.69 -20.85 -33.38
CA ARG A 16 6.30 -20.79 -32.92
C ARG A 16 6.05 -19.37 -32.44
N ARG A 17 5.24 -18.60 -33.16
CA ARG A 17 4.82 -17.25 -32.72
C ARG A 17 4.13 -17.40 -31.38
N VAL A 18 4.84 -17.11 -30.31
CA VAL A 18 4.28 -17.04 -28.97
C VAL A 18 3.32 -15.85 -28.97
N ASP A 19 2.06 -16.12 -28.67
CA ASP A 19 1.04 -15.08 -28.59
C ASP A 19 1.47 -14.10 -27.48
N THR A 20 1.91 -12.91 -27.87
CA THR A 20 2.57 -11.93 -26.99
C THR A 20 1.69 -11.56 -25.78
N ARG A 21 0.38 -11.61 -25.95
CA ARG A 21 -0.59 -11.33 -24.88
C ARG A 21 -0.58 -12.43 -23.81
N SER A 22 -0.62 -13.70 -24.23
CA SER A 22 -0.61 -14.84 -23.31
C SER A 22 0.72 -14.95 -22.57
N ALA A 23 1.84 -14.61 -23.22
CA ALA A 23 3.15 -14.56 -22.59
C ALA A 23 3.25 -13.44 -21.53
N THR A 24 2.70 -12.25 -21.82
CA THR A 24 2.67 -11.13 -20.88
C THR A 24 1.85 -11.45 -19.63
N LEU A 25 0.66 -12.04 -19.77
CA LEU A 25 -0.19 -12.43 -18.64
C LEU A 25 0.49 -13.50 -17.77
N ARG A 26 1.12 -14.50 -18.39
CA ARG A 26 1.90 -15.51 -17.66
C ARG A 26 3.07 -14.88 -16.91
N ALA A 27 3.77 -13.93 -17.51
CA ALA A 27 4.86 -13.23 -16.86
C ALA A 27 4.38 -12.44 -15.63
N ILE A 28 3.26 -11.70 -15.74
CA ILE A 28 2.63 -11.01 -14.60
C ILE A 28 2.33 -11.99 -13.47
N TYR A 29 1.68 -13.12 -13.80
CA TYR A 29 1.32 -14.14 -12.82
C TYR A 29 2.55 -14.76 -12.14
N ILE A 30 3.59 -15.10 -12.90
CA ILE A 30 4.81 -15.72 -12.35
C ILE A 30 5.55 -14.74 -11.43
N ILE A 31 5.66 -13.46 -11.81
CA ILE A 31 6.30 -12.43 -11.00
C ILE A 31 5.51 -12.20 -9.71
N TRP A 32 4.21 -12.05 -9.81
CA TRP A 32 3.31 -11.92 -8.66
C TRP A 32 3.43 -13.11 -7.71
N TYR A 33 3.31 -14.33 -8.24
CA TYR A 33 3.36 -15.57 -7.46
C TYR A 33 4.69 -15.77 -6.75
N ARG A 34 5.81 -15.48 -7.43
CA ARG A 34 7.15 -15.53 -6.84
C ARG A 34 7.27 -14.58 -5.65
N ASP A 35 6.81 -13.36 -5.78
CA ASP A 35 6.91 -12.34 -4.74
C ASP A 35 6.00 -12.68 -3.54
N VAL A 36 4.82 -13.23 -3.77
CA VAL A 36 3.90 -13.70 -2.72
C VAL A 36 4.49 -14.89 -1.97
N ILE A 37 5.00 -15.92 -2.67
CA ILE A 37 5.62 -17.07 -2.00
C ILE A 37 6.85 -16.65 -1.18
N ARG A 38 7.68 -15.77 -1.72
CA ARG A 38 8.85 -15.25 -1.01
C ARG A 38 8.45 -14.57 0.29
N TYR A 39 7.38 -13.79 0.29
CA TYR A 39 6.84 -13.14 1.47
C TYR A 39 6.35 -14.13 2.54
N TRP A 40 5.59 -15.16 2.13
CA TRP A 40 5.10 -16.20 3.04
C TRP A 40 6.19 -17.06 3.66
N ARG A 41 7.27 -17.28 2.94
CA ARG A 41 8.42 -18.07 3.45
C ARG A 41 9.28 -17.29 4.45
N ASP A 42 9.26 -15.98 4.42
CA ASP A 42 10.01 -15.12 5.33
C ASP A 42 9.18 -14.79 6.59
N ARG A 43 9.03 -15.80 7.45
CA ARG A 43 8.25 -15.66 8.69
C ARG A 43 8.78 -14.56 9.62
N LEU A 44 10.11 -14.40 9.67
CA LEU A 44 10.73 -13.37 10.50
C LEU A 44 10.35 -11.97 10.03
N ARG A 45 10.35 -11.74 8.73
CA ARG A 45 9.92 -10.48 8.13
C ARG A 45 8.44 -10.20 8.39
N LEU A 46 7.58 -11.22 8.29
CA LEU A 46 6.15 -11.11 8.61
C LEU A 46 5.93 -10.65 10.06
N VAL A 47 6.59 -11.29 11.03
CA VAL A 47 6.47 -10.93 12.45
C VAL A 47 7.08 -9.56 12.72
N ALA A 48 8.26 -9.28 12.17
CA ALA A 48 8.93 -7.99 12.35
C ALA A 48 8.11 -6.81 11.78
N SER A 49 7.44 -7.01 10.65
CA SER A 49 6.60 -5.97 10.03
C SER A 49 5.34 -5.64 10.84
N LEU A 50 4.88 -6.57 11.69
CA LEU A 50 3.77 -6.34 12.62
C LEU A 50 4.22 -5.66 13.92
N ALA A 51 5.47 -5.83 14.32
CA ALA A 51 5.96 -5.35 15.60
C ALA A 51 5.82 -3.82 15.73
N GLN A 52 6.16 -3.07 14.70
CA GLN A 52 6.06 -1.61 14.72
C GLN A 52 4.61 -1.11 14.81
N PRO A 53 3.64 -1.53 13.97
CA PRO A 53 2.23 -1.17 14.11
C PRO A 53 1.65 -1.55 15.48
N LEU A 54 1.98 -2.73 16.00
CA LEU A 54 1.50 -3.17 17.31
C LEU A 54 2.08 -2.34 18.45
N LEU A 55 3.38 -2.00 18.39
CA LEU A 55 3.98 -1.08 19.35
C LEU A 55 3.30 0.29 19.33
N PHE A 56 3.04 0.85 18.16
CA PHE A 56 2.30 2.11 18.04
C PHE A 56 0.90 1.98 18.68
N LEU A 57 0.21 0.89 18.40
CA LEU A 57 -1.11 0.65 18.96
C LEU A 57 -1.09 0.55 20.50
N ILE A 58 -0.12 -0.17 21.07
CA ILE A 58 0.03 -0.30 22.51
C ILE A 58 0.40 1.04 23.13
N VAL A 59 1.45 1.69 22.63
CA VAL A 59 1.96 2.94 23.21
C VAL A 59 0.93 4.06 23.11
N PHE A 60 0.39 4.30 21.93
CA PHE A 60 -0.59 5.38 21.72
C PHE A 60 -2.00 4.98 22.17
N GLY A 61 -2.40 3.73 21.98
CA GLY A 61 -3.71 3.25 22.40
C GLY A 61 -3.87 3.24 23.92
N THR A 62 -2.90 2.72 24.66
CA THR A 62 -2.98 2.67 26.14
C THR A 62 -2.41 3.92 26.79
N GLY A 63 -1.23 4.37 26.36
CA GLY A 63 -0.51 5.50 26.98
C GLY A 63 -1.23 6.83 26.76
N LEU A 64 -1.51 7.18 25.49
CA LEU A 64 -2.14 8.46 25.21
C LEU A 64 -3.63 8.49 25.58
N SER A 65 -4.34 7.36 25.50
CA SER A 65 -5.73 7.30 25.94
C SER A 65 -5.88 7.56 27.46
N SER A 66 -4.96 7.06 28.28
CA SER A 66 -4.94 7.32 29.72
C SER A 66 -4.58 8.77 30.04
N ALA A 67 -3.60 9.34 29.35
CA ALA A 67 -3.21 10.74 29.49
C ALA A 67 -4.33 11.69 29.06
N LEU A 68 -5.01 11.42 27.96
CA LEU A 68 -6.15 12.21 27.48
C LEU A 68 -7.36 12.12 28.42
N LYS A 69 -7.65 10.94 28.99
CA LYS A 69 -8.68 10.79 30.03
C LYS A 69 -8.36 11.62 31.26
N GLY A 70 -7.10 11.67 31.68
CA GLY A 70 -6.64 12.50 32.80
C GLY A 70 -6.69 13.99 32.49
N ALA A 71 -6.28 14.41 31.31
CA ALA A 71 -6.23 15.82 30.90
C ALA A 71 -7.60 16.41 30.49
N PHE A 72 -8.44 15.60 29.87
CA PHE A 72 -9.76 16.01 29.33
C PHE A 72 -10.96 15.40 30.07
N GLY A 73 -10.71 14.62 31.13
CA GLY A 73 -11.74 13.96 31.95
C GLY A 73 -12.79 14.90 32.57
N GLY A 74 -12.46 16.19 32.67
CA GLY A 74 -13.42 17.23 33.08
C GLY A 74 -14.32 17.76 31.97
N VAL A 75 -13.95 17.58 30.70
CA VAL A 75 -14.71 18.11 29.53
C VAL A 75 -15.50 17.02 28.82
N ALA A 76 -14.99 15.76 28.81
CA ALA A 76 -15.70 14.62 28.24
C ALA A 76 -16.84 14.08 29.14
N GLY A 77 -16.87 14.45 30.41
CA GLY A 77 -17.89 14.01 31.38
C GLY A 77 -19.24 14.69 31.26
N ALA A 78 -19.37 15.78 30.47
CA ALA A 78 -20.61 16.55 30.37
C ALA A 78 -21.53 16.10 29.22
N SER A 79 -21.11 15.21 28.34
CA SER A 79 -21.92 14.70 27.24
C SER A 79 -21.91 13.18 27.25
N GLY A 80 -22.83 12.60 27.96
CA GLY A 80 -23.06 11.16 28.08
C GLY A 80 -23.55 10.48 26.80
N SER A 81 -22.94 10.73 25.63
CA SER A 81 -23.29 10.06 24.40
C SER A 81 -22.08 9.98 23.45
N ALA A 82 -21.64 8.76 23.18
CA ALA A 82 -20.78 8.33 22.09
C ALA A 82 -19.42 9.06 21.96
N GLY A 83 -18.66 9.12 23.05
CA GLY A 83 -17.29 9.58 22.98
C GLY A 83 -16.45 8.58 22.16
N ILE A 84 -15.88 9.02 21.04
CA ILE A 84 -14.94 8.20 20.25
C ILE A 84 -13.77 7.83 21.16
N ASN A 85 -13.54 6.52 21.35
CA ASN A 85 -12.36 6.07 22.06
C ASN A 85 -11.14 6.35 21.17
N TYR A 86 -10.09 6.96 21.74
CA TYR A 86 -8.87 7.27 20.98
C TYR A 86 -8.29 6.05 20.24
N VAL A 87 -8.41 4.84 20.82
CA VAL A 87 -8.01 3.60 20.18
C VAL A 87 -8.78 3.35 18.88
N GLN A 88 -10.11 3.57 18.91
CA GLN A 88 -10.95 3.40 17.71
C GLN A 88 -10.62 4.43 16.64
N PHE A 89 -10.23 5.65 17.03
CA PHE A 89 -9.82 6.70 16.09
C PHE A 89 -8.49 6.39 15.42
N ILE A 90 -7.46 5.95 16.17
CA ILE A 90 -6.11 5.73 15.66
C ILE A 90 -5.98 4.41 14.88
N TYR A 91 -6.84 3.43 15.18
CA TYR A 91 -6.73 2.08 14.64
C TYR A 91 -6.72 2.01 13.08
N PRO A 92 -7.63 2.67 12.35
CA PRO A 92 -7.56 2.74 10.88
C PRO A 92 -6.26 3.36 10.39
N GLY A 93 -5.72 4.34 11.11
CA GLY A 93 -4.41 4.93 10.82
C GLY A 93 -3.25 3.94 10.99
N ILE A 94 -3.33 3.05 11.99
CA ILE A 94 -2.32 2.00 12.21
C ILE A 94 -2.38 0.93 11.11
N ILE A 95 -3.58 0.57 10.64
CA ILE A 95 -3.73 -0.28 9.45
C ILE A 95 -3.08 0.41 8.25
N GLY A 96 -3.40 1.69 8.02
CA GLY A 96 -2.80 2.49 6.94
C GLY A 96 -1.28 2.57 7.02
N MET A 97 -0.72 2.74 8.22
CA MET A 97 0.72 2.71 8.49
C MET A 97 1.33 1.36 8.08
N ALA A 98 0.76 0.25 8.52
CA ALA A 98 1.25 -1.08 8.20
C ALA A 98 1.22 -1.35 6.68
N VAL A 99 0.13 -0.94 6.03
CA VAL A 99 -0.03 -1.03 4.57
C VAL A 99 1.01 -0.15 3.88
N LEU A 100 1.21 1.10 4.31
CA LEU A 100 2.19 2.04 3.75
C LEU A 100 3.61 1.45 3.79
N PHE A 101 4.05 1.03 4.96
CA PHE A 101 5.41 0.50 5.13
C PHE A 101 5.61 -0.77 4.30
N THR A 102 4.68 -1.72 4.37
CA THR A 102 4.79 -2.98 3.62
C THR A 102 4.74 -2.75 2.11
N SER A 103 3.85 -1.87 1.62
CA SER A 103 3.75 -1.51 0.20
C SER A 103 5.05 -0.96 -0.34
N ILE A 104 5.62 0.03 0.34
CA ILE A 104 6.83 0.71 -0.13
C ILE A 104 8.04 -0.23 -0.05
N PHE A 105 8.22 -0.95 1.08
CA PHE A 105 9.34 -1.89 1.22
C PHE A 105 9.24 -3.11 0.30
N SER A 106 8.06 -3.49 -0.17
CA SER A 106 7.92 -4.55 -1.18
C SER A 106 8.63 -4.18 -2.49
N ALA A 107 8.63 -2.89 -2.85
CA ALA A 107 9.26 -2.38 -4.06
C ALA A 107 10.80 -2.44 -4.03
N MET A 108 11.40 -2.59 -2.85
CA MET A 108 12.85 -2.79 -2.67
C MET A 108 13.36 -3.98 -3.50
N SER A 109 12.51 -4.98 -3.73
CA SER A 109 12.86 -6.13 -4.55
C SER A 109 13.26 -5.77 -6.00
N ILE A 110 12.79 -4.63 -6.54
CA ILE A 110 13.17 -4.15 -7.87
C ILE A 110 14.60 -3.62 -7.86
N VAL A 111 14.95 -2.87 -6.82
CA VAL A 111 16.32 -2.32 -6.67
C VAL A 111 17.31 -3.47 -6.45
N TRP A 112 16.95 -4.48 -5.66
CA TRP A 112 17.74 -5.71 -5.50
C TRP A 112 17.94 -6.45 -6.81
N ASP A 113 16.85 -6.71 -7.54
CA ASP A 113 16.93 -7.40 -8.83
C ASP A 113 17.82 -6.63 -9.82
N ARG A 114 17.94 -5.29 -9.68
CA ARG A 114 18.83 -4.44 -10.48
C ARG A 114 20.29 -4.49 -10.00
N GLU A 115 20.53 -4.34 -8.71
CA GLU A 115 21.87 -4.25 -8.12
C GLU A 115 22.63 -5.58 -8.28
N PHE A 116 21.94 -6.72 -8.10
CA PHE A 116 22.51 -8.06 -8.26
C PHE A 116 22.48 -8.60 -9.71
N GLY A 117 22.01 -7.78 -10.67
CA GLY A 117 22.07 -8.13 -12.10
C GLY A 117 20.93 -9.03 -12.59
N PHE A 118 20.09 -9.59 -11.72
CA PHE A 118 18.96 -10.45 -12.09
C PHE A 118 17.97 -9.74 -13.01
N LEU A 119 17.79 -8.42 -12.84
CA LEU A 119 16.93 -7.63 -13.73
C LEU A 119 17.40 -7.67 -15.18
N LYS A 120 18.72 -7.80 -15.44
CA LYS A 120 19.27 -7.92 -16.81
C LYS A 120 18.82 -9.21 -17.46
N GLU A 121 18.78 -10.32 -16.74
CA GLU A 121 18.31 -11.62 -17.25
C GLU A 121 16.82 -11.57 -17.58
N VAL A 122 16.01 -10.93 -16.73
CA VAL A 122 14.59 -10.74 -16.98
C VAL A 122 14.32 -9.82 -18.19
N LEU A 123 15.20 -8.81 -18.42
CA LEU A 123 15.07 -7.86 -19.53
C LEU A 123 15.49 -8.47 -20.89
N VAL A 124 16.29 -9.53 -20.91
CA VAL A 124 16.65 -10.29 -22.13
C VAL A 124 15.52 -11.24 -22.53
N ALA A 125 14.65 -11.65 -21.61
CA ALA A 125 13.48 -12.45 -21.94
C ALA A 125 12.52 -11.69 -22.85
N PRO A 126 11.87 -12.34 -23.81
CA PRO A 126 10.93 -11.70 -24.76
C PRO A 126 9.58 -11.42 -24.10
N ILE A 127 9.59 -10.67 -22.99
CA ILE A 127 8.41 -10.25 -22.22
C ILE A 127 8.30 -8.72 -22.24
N ASP A 128 7.05 -8.23 -22.23
CA ASP A 128 6.82 -6.78 -22.14
C ASP A 128 7.27 -6.28 -20.74
N ARG A 129 8.03 -5.20 -20.71
CA ARG A 129 8.50 -4.56 -19.48
C ARG A 129 7.36 -4.10 -18.57
N SER A 130 6.17 -3.86 -19.13
CA SER A 130 4.95 -3.58 -18.37
C SER A 130 4.56 -4.74 -17.45
N ALA A 131 4.84 -5.99 -17.85
CA ALA A 131 4.56 -7.17 -17.02
C ALA A 131 5.35 -7.14 -15.71
N ILE A 132 6.57 -6.61 -15.73
CA ILE A 132 7.40 -6.48 -14.52
C ILE A 132 6.76 -5.47 -13.57
N ALA A 133 6.41 -4.27 -14.05
CA ALA A 133 5.80 -3.24 -13.22
C ALA A 133 4.47 -3.72 -12.61
N ILE A 134 3.60 -4.29 -13.44
CA ILE A 134 2.28 -4.79 -13.00
C ILE A 134 2.44 -5.94 -12.02
N GLY A 135 3.27 -6.95 -12.34
CA GLY A 135 3.50 -8.11 -11.48
C GLY A 135 4.07 -7.73 -10.10
N LYS A 136 5.04 -6.80 -10.08
CA LYS A 136 5.63 -6.26 -8.84
C LYS A 136 4.62 -5.46 -8.03
N THR A 137 3.83 -4.61 -8.70
CA THR A 137 2.78 -3.83 -8.01
C THR A 137 1.73 -4.75 -7.40
N LEU A 138 1.23 -5.74 -8.12
CA LEU A 138 0.27 -6.71 -7.60
C LEU A 138 0.87 -7.56 -6.46
N GLY A 139 2.13 -7.99 -6.59
CA GLY A 139 2.82 -8.75 -5.56
C GLY A 139 2.93 -7.97 -4.26
N GLY A 140 3.41 -6.73 -4.32
CA GLY A 140 3.53 -5.86 -3.15
C GLY A 140 2.17 -5.47 -2.57
N SER A 141 1.16 -5.21 -3.42
CA SER A 141 -0.21 -4.92 -2.96
C SER A 141 -0.82 -6.10 -2.20
N THR A 142 -0.58 -7.33 -2.66
CA THR A 142 -1.03 -8.55 -1.97
C THR A 142 -0.34 -8.69 -0.61
N GLN A 143 0.97 -8.43 -0.52
CA GLN A 143 1.71 -8.46 0.74
C GLN A 143 1.16 -7.42 1.74
N ALA A 144 0.97 -6.19 1.30
CA ALA A 144 0.43 -5.11 2.12
C ALA A 144 -1.03 -5.35 2.52
N MET A 145 -1.84 -5.89 1.64
CA MET A 145 -3.20 -6.32 1.94
C MET A 145 -3.24 -7.38 3.03
N VAL A 146 -2.41 -8.42 2.92
CA VAL A 146 -2.29 -9.46 3.95
C VAL A 146 -1.90 -8.85 5.30
N GLN A 147 -0.98 -7.91 5.31
CA GLN A 147 -0.57 -7.17 6.50
C GLN A 147 -1.74 -6.40 7.14
N GLY A 148 -2.52 -5.67 6.32
CA GLY A 148 -3.73 -4.97 6.77
C GLY A 148 -4.80 -5.93 7.30
N LEU A 149 -4.99 -7.08 6.64
CA LEU A 149 -5.95 -8.11 7.07
C LEU A 149 -5.55 -8.77 8.40
N ILE A 150 -4.26 -9.02 8.63
CA ILE A 150 -3.78 -9.54 9.92
C ILE A 150 -4.14 -8.54 11.03
N LEU A 151 -3.90 -7.24 10.83
CA LEU A 151 -4.32 -6.23 11.79
C LEU A 151 -5.84 -6.22 11.95
N LEU A 152 -6.60 -6.35 10.86
CA LEU A 152 -8.07 -6.38 10.95
C LEU A 152 -8.58 -7.54 11.82
N VAL A 153 -7.94 -8.72 11.73
CA VAL A 153 -8.24 -9.87 12.60
C VAL A 153 -7.91 -9.59 14.07
N LEU A 154 -6.95 -8.70 14.33
CA LEU A 154 -6.59 -8.30 15.69
C LEU A 154 -7.53 -7.25 16.32
N ALA A 155 -8.44 -6.65 15.53
CA ALA A 155 -9.38 -5.62 15.99
C ALA A 155 -10.16 -6.00 17.27
N PRO A 156 -10.78 -7.19 17.38
CA PRO A 156 -11.55 -7.57 18.59
C PRO A 156 -10.70 -7.61 19.85
N PHE A 157 -9.42 -8.01 19.76
CA PHE A 157 -8.50 -8.09 20.89
C PHE A 157 -8.14 -6.72 21.47
N ILE A 158 -8.39 -5.66 20.70
CA ILE A 158 -8.04 -4.27 21.02
C ILE A 158 -9.31 -3.48 21.45
N GLY A 159 -10.47 -4.14 21.42
CA GLY A 159 -11.75 -3.52 21.77
C GLY A 159 -12.37 -2.71 20.61
N VAL A 160 -11.94 -2.97 19.37
CA VAL A 160 -12.60 -2.41 18.18
C VAL A 160 -13.59 -3.44 17.64
N THR A 161 -14.87 -3.12 17.74
CA THR A 161 -15.95 -3.99 17.26
C THR A 161 -16.14 -3.78 15.76
N LEU A 162 -16.05 -4.86 15.00
CA LEU A 162 -16.27 -4.86 13.56
C LEU A 162 -17.45 -5.77 13.23
N THR A 163 -18.36 -5.27 12.41
CA THR A 163 -19.42 -6.09 11.83
C THR A 163 -18.88 -6.90 10.64
N PRO A 164 -19.45 -8.07 10.32
CA PRO A 164 -19.04 -8.83 9.13
C PRO A 164 -19.14 -8.00 7.83
N LEU A 165 -20.14 -7.13 7.74
CA LEU A 165 -20.30 -6.22 6.59
C LEU A 165 -19.14 -5.22 6.51
N ALA A 166 -18.75 -4.61 7.63
CA ALA A 166 -17.60 -3.69 7.67
C ALA A 166 -16.30 -4.39 7.27
N VAL A 167 -16.08 -5.64 7.69
CA VAL A 167 -14.92 -6.42 7.26
C VAL A 167 -14.93 -6.60 5.74
N LEU A 168 -16.08 -6.91 5.15
CA LEU A 168 -16.21 -7.08 3.70
C LEU A 168 -15.92 -5.77 2.94
N GLU A 169 -16.35 -4.63 3.48
CA GLU A 169 -16.07 -3.29 2.91
C GLU A 169 -14.60 -2.89 3.07
N LEU A 170 -13.95 -3.25 4.17
CA LEU A 170 -12.56 -2.92 4.44
C LEU A 170 -11.58 -3.66 3.53
N ILE A 171 -11.90 -4.89 3.10
CA ILE A 171 -11.02 -5.67 2.21
C ILE A 171 -10.68 -4.92 0.91
N PRO A 172 -11.63 -4.45 0.10
CA PRO A 172 -11.35 -3.70 -1.11
C PRO A 172 -10.69 -2.35 -0.83
N LEU A 173 -11.05 -1.67 0.26
CA LEU A 173 -10.43 -0.40 0.64
C LEU A 173 -8.95 -0.56 0.99
N ILE A 174 -8.60 -1.59 1.77
CA ILE A 174 -7.21 -1.93 2.08
C ILE A 174 -6.44 -2.28 0.79
N PHE A 175 -7.06 -3.02 -0.14
CA PHE A 175 -6.43 -3.36 -1.40
C PHE A 175 -6.16 -2.13 -2.26
N VAL A 176 -7.10 -1.20 -2.37
CA VAL A 176 -6.95 0.06 -3.13
C VAL A 176 -5.80 0.90 -2.56
N LEU A 177 -5.75 1.07 -1.24
CA LEU A 177 -4.67 1.77 -0.57
C LEU A 177 -3.33 1.06 -0.80
N ALA A 178 -3.27 -0.26 -0.63
CA ALA A 178 -2.08 -1.07 -0.87
C ALA A 178 -1.59 -0.97 -2.32
N PHE A 179 -2.51 -1.00 -3.29
CA PHE A 179 -2.20 -0.85 -4.71
C PHE A 179 -1.57 0.51 -5.01
N ALA A 180 -2.17 1.59 -4.54
CA ALA A 180 -1.69 2.94 -4.79
C ALA A 180 -0.30 3.19 -4.18
N LEU A 181 -0.11 2.79 -2.92
CA LEU A 181 1.17 2.95 -2.22
C LEU A 181 2.26 2.02 -2.76
N THR A 182 1.92 0.80 -3.17
CA THR A 182 2.87 -0.09 -3.84
C THR A 182 3.27 0.47 -5.22
N ALA A 183 2.32 0.99 -5.99
CA ALA A 183 2.61 1.62 -7.27
C ALA A 183 3.55 2.83 -7.11
N LEU A 184 3.38 3.63 -6.05
CA LEU A 184 4.32 4.70 -5.68
C LEU A 184 5.70 4.13 -5.38
N GLY A 185 5.81 3.12 -4.53
CA GLY A 185 7.08 2.46 -4.20
C GLY A 185 7.78 1.91 -5.44
N VAL A 186 7.04 1.24 -6.34
CA VAL A 186 7.55 0.70 -7.61
C VAL A 186 8.01 1.82 -8.53
N ALA A 187 7.27 2.95 -8.61
CA ALA A 187 7.66 4.10 -9.43
C ALA A 187 9.01 4.69 -8.97
N LEU A 188 9.19 4.82 -7.67
CA LEU A 188 10.45 5.30 -7.09
C LEU A 188 11.58 4.28 -7.28
N ALA A 189 11.34 3.00 -7.01
CA ALA A 189 12.33 1.93 -7.15
C ALA A 189 12.84 1.78 -8.58
N THR A 190 11.99 1.98 -9.60
CA THR A 190 12.40 1.90 -11.00
C THR A 190 13.38 3.00 -11.41
N GLY A 191 13.38 4.14 -10.72
CA GLY A 191 14.33 5.23 -10.94
C GLY A 191 15.67 5.09 -10.21
N MET A 192 15.76 4.19 -9.22
CA MET A 192 16.92 4.09 -8.31
C MET A 192 17.88 2.98 -8.71
N LYS A 193 19.20 3.22 -8.46
CA LYS A 193 20.29 2.30 -8.85
C LYS A 193 20.90 1.56 -7.66
N SER A 194 20.72 2.04 -6.42
CA SER A 194 21.29 1.45 -5.22
C SER A 194 20.28 1.27 -4.11
N MET A 195 20.46 0.22 -3.31
CA MET A 195 19.64 -0.08 -2.12
C MET A 195 19.72 1.01 -1.07
N GLN A 196 20.91 1.52 -0.81
CA GLN A 196 21.13 2.59 0.16
C GLN A 196 20.39 3.87 -0.23
N GLY A 197 20.46 4.25 -1.53
CA GLY A 197 19.72 5.40 -2.05
C GLY A 197 18.22 5.22 -1.92
N PHE A 198 17.70 4.01 -2.21
CA PHE A 198 16.29 3.69 -2.03
C PHE A 198 15.87 3.81 -0.56
N GLN A 199 16.63 3.21 0.37
CA GLN A 199 16.32 3.30 1.80
C GLN A 199 16.34 4.73 2.32
N ALA A 200 17.33 5.53 1.92
CA ALA A 200 17.42 6.94 2.34
C ALA A 200 16.20 7.75 1.90
N VAL A 201 15.80 7.62 0.63
CA VAL A 201 14.61 8.32 0.09
C VAL A 201 13.34 7.81 0.75
N MET A 202 13.22 6.48 0.98
CA MET A 202 12.03 5.93 1.62
C MET A 202 11.90 6.38 3.08
N ASN A 203 12.98 6.35 3.85
CA ASN A 203 12.96 6.83 5.23
C ASN A 203 12.56 8.31 5.31
N PHE A 204 13.05 9.14 4.39
CA PHE A 204 12.67 10.55 4.31
C PHE A 204 11.21 10.74 3.89
N LEU A 205 10.69 9.93 2.97
CA LEU A 205 9.35 10.10 2.40
C LEU A 205 8.25 9.48 3.26
N MET A 206 8.51 8.33 3.88
CA MET A 206 7.48 7.59 4.63
C MET A 206 6.98 8.35 5.86
N MET A 207 7.88 9.03 6.58
CA MET A 207 7.47 9.80 7.78
C MET A 207 6.52 10.95 7.44
N PRO A 208 6.81 11.85 6.49
CA PRO A 208 5.85 12.87 6.07
C PRO A 208 4.51 12.28 5.60
N ILE A 209 4.52 11.27 4.72
CA ILE A 209 3.29 10.62 4.24
C ILE A 209 2.48 10.07 5.42
N PHE A 210 3.11 9.36 6.36
CA PHE A 210 2.40 8.80 7.50
C PHE A 210 1.80 9.89 8.41
N PHE A 211 2.59 10.91 8.76
CA PHE A 211 2.10 11.98 9.64
C PHE A 211 1.03 12.85 8.97
N LEU A 212 1.18 13.17 7.70
CA LEU A 212 0.23 14.01 6.97
C LEU A 212 -1.05 13.27 6.55
N SER A 213 -1.04 11.95 6.57
CA SER A 213 -2.22 11.13 6.21
C SER A 213 -3.40 11.23 7.18
N GLY A 214 -3.24 11.95 8.31
CA GLY A 214 -4.26 12.00 9.35
C GLY A 214 -4.41 10.70 10.14
N ALA A 215 -3.44 9.79 10.06
CA ALA A 215 -3.47 8.52 10.78
C ALA A 215 -3.54 8.71 12.31
N LEU A 216 -2.82 9.70 12.85
CA LEU A 216 -2.64 9.90 14.28
C LEU A 216 -3.52 11.02 14.86
N PHE A 217 -3.97 11.96 14.04
CA PHE A 217 -4.76 13.11 14.48
C PHE A 217 -5.80 13.50 13.43
N PRO A 218 -6.89 14.15 13.83
CA PRO A 218 -7.91 14.64 12.91
C PRO A 218 -7.34 15.74 12.00
N LEU A 219 -7.73 15.73 10.72
CA LEU A 219 -7.26 16.72 9.74
C LEU A 219 -8.02 18.06 9.78
N ASN A 220 -8.89 18.25 10.77
CA ASN A 220 -9.70 19.46 10.93
C ASN A 220 -8.89 20.55 11.67
N ASN A 221 -9.14 21.81 11.29
CA ASN A 221 -8.55 23.00 11.93
C ASN A 221 -7.00 23.04 11.90
N LEU A 222 -6.41 22.47 10.84
CA LEU A 222 -4.97 22.54 10.64
C LEU A 222 -4.55 23.94 10.12
N PRO A 223 -3.31 24.38 10.42
CA PRO A 223 -2.73 25.56 9.78
C PRO A 223 -2.76 25.44 8.26
N GLY A 224 -2.93 26.55 7.54
CA GLY A 224 -3.13 26.55 6.09
C GLY A 224 -2.06 25.81 5.30
N TRP A 225 -0.78 25.95 5.67
CA TRP A 225 0.32 25.20 5.02
C TRP A 225 0.21 23.70 5.21
N MET A 226 -0.21 23.25 6.39
CA MET A 226 -0.37 21.84 6.69
C MET A 226 -1.58 21.25 5.96
N THR A 227 -2.68 22.02 5.85
CA THR A 227 -3.85 21.64 5.06
C THR A 227 -3.51 21.38 3.58
N VAL A 228 -2.61 22.19 3.00
CA VAL A 228 -2.15 21.96 1.61
C VAL A 228 -1.38 20.67 1.50
N LEU A 229 -0.47 20.38 2.43
CA LEU A 229 0.33 19.16 2.42
C LEU A 229 -0.51 17.91 2.64
N THR A 230 -1.47 17.95 3.56
CA THR A 230 -2.39 16.81 3.80
C THR A 230 -3.27 16.50 2.59
N ARG A 231 -3.69 17.53 1.84
CA ARG A 231 -4.45 17.34 0.59
C ARG A 231 -3.62 16.76 -0.55
N LEU A 232 -2.32 16.92 -0.53
CA LEU A 232 -1.41 16.31 -1.53
C LEU A 232 -1.03 14.88 -1.17
N ASP A 233 -1.31 14.44 0.07
CA ASP A 233 -0.95 13.11 0.55
C ASP A 233 -1.96 12.05 0.09
N PRO A 234 -1.56 11.11 -0.79
CA PRO A 234 -2.45 10.06 -1.26
C PRO A 234 -2.85 9.06 -0.16
N ALA A 235 -2.03 8.90 0.89
CA ALA A 235 -2.33 7.97 1.97
C ALA A 235 -3.54 8.45 2.80
N GLY A 236 -3.72 9.75 2.97
CA GLY A 236 -4.86 10.32 3.68
C GLY A 236 -6.20 9.92 3.06
N TYR A 237 -6.31 10.01 1.73
CA TYR A 237 -7.52 9.61 1.01
C TYR A 237 -7.79 8.09 1.06
N GLY A 238 -6.79 7.27 1.37
CA GLY A 238 -7.00 5.84 1.56
C GLY A 238 -7.30 5.46 3.01
N ILE A 239 -6.79 6.24 3.99
CA ILE A 239 -7.02 5.99 5.42
C ILE A 239 -8.38 6.52 5.87
N ASP A 240 -8.86 7.62 5.30
CA ASP A 240 -10.15 8.20 5.66
C ASP A 240 -11.35 7.26 5.39
N PRO A 241 -11.48 6.59 4.23
CA PRO A 241 -12.50 5.56 4.02
C PRO A 241 -12.43 4.42 5.04
N LEU A 242 -11.23 3.95 5.39
CA LEU A 242 -11.06 2.92 6.42
C LEU A 242 -11.60 3.41 7.78
N ARG A 243 -11.31 4.67 8.13
CA ARG A 243 -11.77 5.29 9.36
C ARG A 243 -13.29 5.37 9.41
N ARG A 244 -13.92 5.82 8.33
CA ARG A 244 -15.39 5.95 8.27
C ARG A 244 -16.09 4.61 8.46
N VAL A 245 -15.59 3.54 7.80
CA VAL A 245 -16.15 2.19 7.94
C VAL A 245 -15.93 1.64 9.36
N ILE A 246 -14.73 1.76 9.92
CA ILE A 246 -14.41 1.24 11.26
C ILE A 246 -15.18 1.98 12.35
N LEU A 247 -15.24 3.31 12.30
CA LEU A 247 -15.98 4.09 13.28
C LEU A 247 -17.50 3.87 13.17
N GLY A 248 -18.02 3.77 11.94
CA GLY A 248 -19.43 3.44 11.70
C GLY A 248 -19.80 2.07 12.25
N ALA A 249 -18.95 1.04 12.06
CA ALA A 249 -19.16 -0.29 12.62
C ALA A 249 -19.09 -0.30 14.17
N SER A 250 -18.33 0.62 14.76
CA SER A 250 -18.23 0.78 16.21
C SER A 250 -19.36 1.61 16.83
N GLY A 251 -20.41 1.96 16.06
CA GLY A 251 -21.58 2.68 16.54
C GLY A 251 -21.39 4.21 16.65
N VAL A 252 -20.34 4.77 16.08
CA VAL A 252 -20.12 6.22 16.06
C VAL A 252 -21.10 6.87 15.06
N PRO A 253 -21.85 7.92 15.45
CA PRO A 253 -22.78 8.59 14.55
C PRO A 253 -22.13 9.10 13.27
N ALA A 254 -22.78 8.92 12.12
CA ALA A 254 -22.28 9.32 10.81
C ALA A 254 -21.89 10.81 10.76
N ALA A 255 -22.65 11.69 11.42
CA ALA A 255 -22.34 13.12 11.49
C ALA A 255 -20.99 13.43 12.18
N LEU A 256 -20.53 12.58 13.10
CA LEU A 256 -19.22 12.73 13.73
C LEU A 256 -18.09 12.14 12.86
N THR A 257 -18.34 11.00 12.22
CA THR A 257 -17.37 10.38 11.31
C THR A 257 -17.13 11.26 10.08
N GLU A 258 -18.17 11.89 9.54
CA GLU A 258 -18.07 12.83 8.42
C GLU A 258 -17.25 14.08 8.79
N ARG A 259 -17.45 14.63 10.00
CA ARG A 259 -16.67 15.78 10.48
C ARG A 259 -15.18 15.51 10.60
N LEU A 260 -14.77 14.25 10.76
CA LEU A 260 -13.37 13.84 10.81
C LEU A 260 -12.77 13.62 9.41
N GLY A 261 -13.60 13.61 8.38
CA GLY A 261 -13.24 13.31 7.01
C GLY A 261 -12.44 14.40 6.30
N MET A 262 -11.84 14.00 5.18
CA MET A 262 -11.09 14.92 4.32
C MET A 262 -12.04 15.96 3.69
N THR A 263 -11.64 17.23 3.78
CA THR A 263 -12.40 18.33 3.20
C THR A 263 -11.64 19.02 2.07
N ILE A 264 -12.27 19.17 0.90
CA ILE A 264 -11.74 19.98 -0.20
C ILE A 264 -12.73 21.11 -0.47
N GLY A 265 -12.24 22.37 -0.40
CA GLY A 265 -13.09 23.54 -0.64
C GLY A 265 -14.23 23.72 0.36
N GLY A 266 -14.11 23.17 1.58
CA GLY A 266 -15.16 23.22 2.61
C GLY A 266 -16.23 22.14 2.48
N GLN A 267 -16.15 21.28 1.46
CA GLN A 267 -17.06 20.13 1.28
C GLN A 267 -16.35 18.83 1.69
N ILE A 268 -17.08 17.95 2.36
CA ILE A 268 -16.62 16.62 2.72
C ILE A 268 -16.65 15.75 1.45
N LEU A 269 -15.53 15.10 1.15
CA LEU A 269 -15.44 14.19 0.03
C LEU A 269 -16.31 12.95 0.26
N SER A 270 -16.99 12.50 -0.80
CA SER A 270 -17.67 11.20 -0.75
C SER A 270 -16.64 10.06 -0.75
N LEU A 271 -16.98 8.96 -0.10
CA LEU A 271 -16.13 7.76 -0.05
C LEU A 271 -15.69 7.28 -1.44
N LEU A 272 -16.61 7.31 -2.41
CA LEU A 272 -16.32 6.94 -3.80
C LEU A 272 -15.32 7.90 -4.47
N ALA A 273 -15.39 9.20 -4.16
CA ALA A 273 -14.44 10.18 -4.70
C ALA A 273 -13.03 9.95 -4.14
N GLU A 274 -12.90 9.66 -2.86
CA GLU A 274 -11.62 9.35 -2.23
C GLU A 274 -10.99 8.07 -2.81
N VAL A 275 -11.77 6.99 -2.90
CA VAL A 275 -11.34 5.74 -3.52
C VAL A 275 -10.92 5.97 -4.98
N GLY A 276 -11.70 6.77 -5.72
CA GLY A 276 -11.38 7.14 -7.10
C GLY A 276 -10.06 7.91 -7.23
N LEU A 277 -9.81 8.86 -6.32
CA LEU A 277 -8.55 9.62 -6.28
C LEU A 277 -7.34 8.72 -5.98
N VAL A 278 -7.47 7.80 -5.03
CA VAL A 278 -6.42 6.84 -4.68
C VAL A 278 -6.12 5.89 -5.84
N LEU A 279 -7.17 5.38 -6.51
CA LEU A 279 -7.01 4.54 -7.70
C LEU A 279 -6.36 5.28 -8.86
N LEU A 280 -6.78 6.52 -9.10
CA LEU A 280 -6.19 7.38 -10.14
C LEU A 280 -4.70 7.62 -9.85
N PHE A 281 -4.37 7.96 -8.61
CA PHE A 281 -2.98 8.13 -8.18
C PHE A 281 -2.17 6.85 -8.41
N GLY A 282 -2.67 5.69 -7.97
CA GLY A 282 -2.02 4.39 -8.18
C GLY A 282 -1.81 4.07 -9.66
N ALA A 283 -2.82 4.32 -10.50
CA ALA A 283 -2.73 4.13 -11.95
C ALA A 283 -1.68 5.04 -12.59
N VAL A 284 -1.62 6.31 -12.19
CA VAL A 284 -0.59 7.25 -12.66
C VAL A 284 0.81 6.79 -12.27
N MET A 285 1.02 6.37 -11.01
CA MET A 285 2.30 5.86 -10.54
C MET A 285 2.72 4.58 -11.27
N LEU A 286 1.78 3.68 -11.54
CA LEU A 286 2.04 2.48 -12.33
C LEU A 286 2.43 2.82 -13.77
N LEU A 287 1.77 3.79 -14.40
CA LEU A 287 2.12 4.27 -15.74
C LEU A 287 3.52 4.89 -15.77
N ILE A 288 3.89 5.67 -14.76
CA ILE A 288 5.24 6.23 -14.61
C ILE A 288 6.26 5.08 -14.51
N SER A 289 5.99 4.06 -13.69
CA SER A 289 6.85 2.87 -13.54
C SER A 289 7.07 2.16 -14.88
N ILE A 290 6.00 1.93 -15.64
CA ILE A 290 6.07 1.28 -16.95
C ILE A 290 6.91 2.12 -17.91
N ARG A 291 6.71 3.44 -17.95
CA ARG A 291 7.47 4.35 -18.83
C ARG A 291 8.95 4.37 -18.46
N THR A 292 9.27 4.39 -17.16
CA THR A 292 10.65 4.39 -16.68
C THR A 292 11.37 3.09 -17.03
N LEU A 293 10.71 1.94 -16.88
CA LEU A 293 11.28 0.64 -17.26
C LEU A 293 11.47 0.48 -18.80
N ARG A 294 10.67 1.19 -19.62
CA ARG A 294 10.81 1.14 -21.07
C ARG A 294 11.99 1.97 -21.61
N ARG A 295 12.49 2.94 -20.83
CA ARG A 295 13.68 3.70 -21.23
C ARG A 295 14.90 2.77 -21.22
N PRO A 296 15.72 2.77 -22.29
CA PRO A 296 17.00 2.05 -22.27
C PRO A 296 17.89 2.65 -21.19
N ALA A 297 18.56 1.77 -20.41
CA ALA A 297 19.50 2.15 -19.36
C ALA A 297 20.82 2.62 -20.01
#